data_458760ae3f845fba7499033032d44235
#
_entry.id   458760ae3f845fba7499033032d44235
#
_cell.length_a   1.000
_cell.length_b   1.000
_cell.length_c   1.000
_cell.angle_alpha   90.00
_cell.angle_beta   90.00
_cell.angle_gamma   90.00
#
_symmetry.space_group_name_H-M   'P 1'
#
loop_
_entity.id
_entity.type
_entity.pdbx_description
1 polymer ?
#
loop_
_entity_poly.entity_id
_entity_poly.type
_entity_poly.pdbx_seq_one_letter_code
_entity_poly.pdbx_strand_id
1 'polypeptide(L)'
;MRIEAISRGAKKIFLIEKNIKVFRSLKSNLELIGSTKVELVNEDSIKYLKKLEHDAFDYIFLDPPFNQEILPLVLNLLSERKLIHSNSQIYIESEFQITEEFLGNNCDYECTIDKEKKSGNVYFCLITLGLI
;
A
#
# COMPACT_ATOMS: atom_id res chain seq x y z
N MET A 1 -7.01 -7.53 2.93
CA MET A 1 -5.82 -6.78 2.51
C MET A 1 -5.51 -5.68 3.49
N ARG A 2 -4.26 -5.53 3.85
CA ARG A 2 -3.81 -4.44 4.70
C ARG A 2 -3.03 -3.42 3.88
N ILE A 3 -3.31 -2.15 4.08
CA ILE A 3 -2.58 -1.05 3.46
C ILE A 3 -2.05 -0.14 4.55
N GLU A 4 -0.77 0.18 4.44
CA GLU A 4 -0.13 1.19 5.27
C GLU A 4 0.33 2.31 4.35
N ALA A 5 -0.17 3.50 4.54
CA ALA A 5 0.16 4.64 3.70
C ALA A 5 0.72 5.77 4.55
N ILE A 6 1.90 6.25 4.18
CA ILE A 6 2.66 7.22 4.96
C ILE A 6 2.90 8.48 4.14
N SER A 7 2.54 9.62 4.71
CA SER A 7 2.86 10.92 4.18
C SER A 7 3.90 11.60 5.07
N ARG A 8 5.09 11.87 4.53
CA ARG A 8 6.16 12.53 5.27
C ARG A 8 5.83 13.99 5.59
N GLY A 9 5.22 14.69 4.64
CA GLY A 9 4.89 16.09 4.83
C GLY A 9 3.95 16.34 6.01
N ALA A 10 2.89 15.55 6.11
CA ALA A 10 1.93 15.60 7.21
C ALA A 10 2.33 14.69 8.39
N LYS A 11 3.33 13.84 8.22
CA LYS A 11 3.77 12.83 9.20
C LYS A 11 2.61 11.96 9.67
N LYS A 12 1.70 11.63 8.77
CA LYS A 12 0.52 10.85 9.08
C LYS A 12 0.59 9.46 8.45
N ILE A 13 0.18 8.46 9.22
CA ILE A 13 0.13 7.07 8.79
C ILE A 13 -1.31 6.60 8.79
N PHE A 14 -1.75 6.04 7.67
CA PHE A 14 -3.05 5.38 7.55
C PHE A 14 -2.84 3.88 7.56
N LEU A 15 -3.51 3.18 8.46
CA LEU A 15 -3.54 1.72 8.51
C LEU A 15 -4.96 1.26 8.25
N ILE A 16 -5.15 0.52 7.18
CA ILE A 16 -6.46 0.04 6.76
C ILE A 16 -6.47 -1.48 6.85
N GLU A 17 -7.30 -2.01 7.72
CA GLU A 17 -7.38 -3.44 7.99
C GLU A 17 -8.85 -3.88 8.14
N LYS A 18 -9.25 -4.85 7.34
CA LYS A 18 -10.60 -5.38 7.35
C LYS A 18 -10.85 -6.35 8.51
N ASN A 19 -9.86 -7.17 8.86
CA ASN A 19 -10.00 -8.18 9.92
C ASN A 19 -10.05 -7.51 11.28
N ILE A 20 -11.17 -7.64 11.98
CA ILE A 20 -11.39 -6.97 13.26
C ILE A 20 -10.41 -7.41 14.35
N LYS A 21 -9.98 -8.66 14.36
CA LYS A 21 -9.00 -9.15 15.33
C LYS A 21 -7.63 -8.53 15.11
N VAL A 22 -7.19 -8.47 13.86
CA VAL A 22 -5.91 -7.84 13.48
C VAL A 22 -5.98 -6.34 13.76
N PHE A 23 -7.09 -5.69 13.41
CA PHE A 23 -7.33 -4.28 13.70
C PHE A 23 -7.18 -3.97 15.19
N ARG A 24 -7.81 -4.77 16.05
CA ARG A 24 -7.73 -4.57 17.50
C ARG A 24 -6.32 -4.75 18.04
N SER A 25 -5.57 -5.74 17.52
CA SER A 25 -4.17 -5.95 17.89
C SER A 25 -3.30 -4.77 17.49
N LEU A 26 -3.47 -4.26 16.26
CA LEU A 26 -2.76 -3.08 15.79
C LEU A 26 -3.08 -1.87 16.64
N LYS A 27 -4.34 -1.67 16.96
CA LYS A 27 -4.79 -0.55 17.79
C LYS A 27 -4.14 -0.59 19.18
N SER A 28 -4.12 -1.76 19.83
CA SER A 28 -3.48 -1.94 21.12
C SER A 28 -2.00 -1.65 21.07
N ASN A 29 -1.30 -2.15 20.04
CA ASN A 29 0.13 -1.92 19.87
C ASN A 29 0.44 -0.44 19.64
N LEU A 30 -0.36 0.26 18.86
CA LEU A 30 -0.19 1.68 18.59
C LEU A 30 -0.43 2.53 19.83
N GLU A 31 -1.42 2.16 20.66
CA GLU A 31 -1.68 2.84 21.93
C GLU A 31 -0.48 2.72 22.87
N LEU A 32 0.16 1.56 22.90
CA LEU A 32 1.37 1.34 23.71
C LEU A 32 2.55 2.21 23.23
N ILE A 33 2.67 2.42 21.93
CA ILE A 33 3.72 3.25 21.35
C ILE A 33 3.44 4.74 21.55
N GLY A 34 2.18 5.10 21.76
CA GLY A 34 1.79 6.49 21.98
C GLY A 34 1.81 7.35 20.73
N SER A 35 1.71 6.74 19.54
CA SER A 35 1.68 7.50 18.30
C SER A 35 0.34 8.20 18.10
N THR A 36 0.36 9.52 17.99
CA THR A 36 -0.83 10.35 17.79
C THR A 36 -1.14 10.62 16.31
N LYS A 37 -0.27 10.17 15.41
CA LYS A 37 -0.37 10.48 13.96
C LYS A 37 -0.77 9.29 13.12
N VAL A 38 -1.33 8.26 13.73
CA VAL A 38 -1.79 7.07 13.02
C VAL A 38 -3.31 7.09 12.99
N GLU A 39 -3.87 7.04 11.79
CA GLU A 39 -5.29 6.83 11.58
C GLU A 39 -5.51 5.37 11.26
N LEU A 40 -6.23 4.67 12.14
CA LEU A 40 -6.50 3.27 12.03
C LEU A 40 -7.93 3.06 11.54
N VAL A 41 -8.10 2.36 10.42
CA VAL A 41 -9.38 2.16 9.77
C VAL A 41 -9.72 0.68 9.69
N ASN A 42 -10.86 0.30 10.27
CA ASN A 42 -11.40 -1.05 10.14
C ASN A 42 -12.41 -1.10 9.01
N GLU A 43 -11.90 -1.27 7.80
CA GLU A 43 -12.73 -1.29 6.60
C GLU A 43 -12.03 -2.08 5.50
N ASP A 44 -12.81 -2.52 4.50
CA ASP A 44 -12.28 -3.07 3.26
C ASP A 44 -11.43 -2.01 2.56
N SER A 45 -10.21 -2.37 2.20
CA SER A 45 -9.25 -1.42 1.62
C SER A 45 -9.72 -0.82 0.31
N ILE A 46 -10.35 -1.62 -0.55
CA ILE A 46 -10.86 -1.14 -1.84
C ILE A 46 -11.96 -0.11 -1.63
N LYS A 47 -12.91 -0.40 -0.74
CA LYS A 47 -13.98 0.54 -0.41
C LYS A 47 -13.45 1.84 0.17
N TYR A 48 -12.46 1.75 1.03
CA TYR A 48 -11.86 2.92 1.65
C TYR A 48 -11.10 3.77 0.63
N LEU A 49 -10.31 3.15 -0.23
CA LEU A 49 -9.56 3.87 -1.28
C LEU A 49 -10.49 4.59 -2.26
N LYS A 50 -11.66 4.03 -2.56
CA LYS A 50 -12.63 4.64 -3.46
C LYS A 50 -13.18 5.97 -2.94
N LYS A 51 -13.21 6.17 -1.63
CA LYS A 51 -13.74 7.38 -1.00
C LYS A 51 -12.69 8.27 -0.34
N LEU A 52 -11.47 7.80 -0.21
CA LEU A 52 -10.40 8.56 0.45
C LEU A 52 -10.02 9.78 -0.38
N GLU A 53 -10.12 10.94 0.24
CA GLU A 53 -9.60 12.20 -0.31
C GLU A 53 -8.40 12.62 0.52
N HIS A 54 -7.23 12.60 -0.07
CA HIS A 54 -5.98 12.90 0.61
C HIS A 54 -4.93 13.28 -0.43
N ASP A 55 -3.93 14.04 -0.03
CA ASP A 55 -2.74 14.28 -0.84
C ASP A 55 -1.97 12.98 -1.06
N ALA A 56 -1.16 12.93 -2.10
CA ALA A 56 -0.41 11.73 -2.44
C ALA A 56 0.52 11.30 -1.30
N PHE A 57 0.59 10.00 -1.09
CA PHE A 57 1.46 9.40 -0.08
C PHE A 57 2.87 9.19 -0.62
N ASP A 58 3.85 9.28 0.26
CA ASP A 58 5.26 9.05 -0.10
C ASP A 58 5.63 7.57 -0.05
N TYR A 59 5.06 6.83 0.90
CA TYR A 59 5.32 5.39 1.07
C TYR A 59 4.03 4.63 1.24
N ILE A 60 3.91 3.50 0.55
CA ILE A 60 2.74 2.63 0.66
C ILE A 60 3.22 1.20 0.82
N PHE A 61 2.69 0.50 1.81
CA PHE A 61 2.92 -0.92 2.04
C PHE A 61 1.64 -1.67 1.68
N LEU A 62 1.73 -2.58 0.75
CA LEU A 62 0.61 -3.41 0.31
C LEU A 62 0.86 -4.86 0.71
N ASP A 63 -0.07 -5.42 1.47
CA ASP A 63 -0.08 -6.82 1.87
C ASP A 63 -1.38 -7.43 1.36
N PRO A 64 -1.46 -7.78 0.05
CA PRO A 64 -2.67 -8.33 -0.51
C PRO A 64 -2.92 -9.75 -0.02
N PRO A 65 -4.20 -10.17 0.05
CA PRO A 65 -4.51 -11.57 0.25
C PRO A 65 -4.05 -12.38 -0.96
N PHE A 66 -4.07 -13.69 -0.85
CA PHE A 66 -3.61 -14.61 -1.88
C PHE A 66 -4.35 -14.51 -3.23
N ASN A 67 -5.28 -13.58 -3.38
CA ASN A 67 -6.00 -13.33 -4.61
C ASN A 67 -5.27 -12.30 -5.48
N GLN A 68 -4.76 -12.73 -6.62
CA GLN A 68 -3.99 -11.89 -7.55
C GLN A 68 -4.80 -10.76 -8.18
N GLU A 69 -6.13 -10.85 -8.19
CA GLU A 69 -6.99 -9.85 -8.84
C GLU A 69 -7.10 -8.55 -8.06
N ILE A 70 -6.84 -8.58 -6.76
CA ILE A 70 -6.96 -7.39 -5.91
C ILE A 70 -5.84 -6.39 -6.15
N LEU A 71 -4.63 -6.87 -6.36
CA LEU A 71 -3.47 -5.98 -6.53
C LEU A 71 -3.61 -5.03 -7.72
N PRO A 72 -4.03 -5.49 -8.92
CA PRO A 72 -4.28 -4.56 -10.03
C PRO A 72 -5.32 -3.49 -9.68
N LEU A 73 -6.41 -3.86 -8.99
CA LEU A 73 -7.44 -2.91 -8.58
C LEU A 73 -6.89 -1.83 -7.66
N VAL A 74 -6.06 -2.22 -6.69
CA VAL A 74 -5.45 -1.28 -5.74
C VAL A 74 -4.50 -0.33 -6.47
N LEU A 75 -3.63 -0.84 -7.32
CA LEU A 75 -2.69 -0.02 -8.08
C LEU A 75 -3.42 0.98 -8.97
N ASN A 76 -4.47 0.55 -9.66
CA ASN A 76 -5.30 1.43 -10.48
C ASN A 76 -5.97 2.52 -9.65
N LEU A 77 -6.53 2.17 -8.49
CA LEU A 77 -7.17 3.14 -7.59
C LEU A 77 -6.17 4.17 -7.05
N LEU A 78 -4.98 3.73 -6.68
CA LEU A 78 -3.94 4.65 -6.21
C LEU A 78 -3.58 5.68 -7.27
N SER A 79 -3.48 5.25 -8.54
CA SER A 79 -3.21 6.16 -9.67
C SER A 79 -4.40 7.07 -9.95
N GLU A 80 -5.59 6.52 -10.12
CA GLU A 80 -6.80 7.27 -10.47
C GLU A 80 -7.18 8.31 -9.43
N ARG A 81 -7.04 7.95 -8.15
CA ARG A 81 -7.37 8.82 -7.04
C ARG A 81 -6.25 9.80 -6.68
N LYS A 82 -5.14 9.77 -7.40
CA LYS A 82 -3.96 10.62 -7.17
C LYS A 82 -3.42 10.49 -5.75
N LEU A 83 -3.41 9.25 -5.25
CA LEU A 83 -2.88 8.92 -3.93
C LEU A 83 -1.39 8.57 -3.94
N ILE A 84 -0.79 8.57 -5.12
CA ILE A 84 0.65 8.38 -5.34
C ILE A 84 1.18 9.48 -6.25
N HIS A 85 2.48 9.71 -6.22
CA HIS A 85 3.17 10.71 -7.03
C HIS A 85 4.46 10.14 -7.64
N SER A 86 5.15 10.94 -8.44
CA SER A 86 6.34 10.48 -9.20
C SER A 86 7.53 10.06 -8.36
N ASN A 87 7.52 10.31 -7.05
CA ASN A 87 8.60 9.89 -6.15
C ASN A 87 8.11 8.95 -5.06
N SER A 88 6.88 8.46 -5.17
CA SER A 88 6.34 7.49 -4.22
C SER A 88 7.08 6.17 -4.30
N GLN A 89 7.22 5.52 -3.16
CA GLN A 89 7.73 4.16 -3.08
C GLN A 89 6.63 3.23 -2.59
N ILE A 90 6.52 2.06 -3.23
CA ILE A 90 5.53 1.05 -2.88
C ILE A 90 6.25 -0.24 -2.54
N TYR A 91 5.98 -0.78 -1.36
CA TYR A 91 6.44 -2.08 -0.93
C TYR A 91 5.29 -3.06 -1.04
N ILE A 92 5.51 -4.16 -1.74
CA ILE A 92 4.48 -5.17 -1.98
C ILE A 92 4.96 -6.54 -1.53
N GLU A 93 4.13 -7.22 -0.74
CA GLU A 93 4.27 -8.65 -0.43
C GLU A 93 3.27 -9.41 -1.29
N SER A 94 3.70 -10.47 -1.97
CA SER A 94 2.83 -11.19 -2.89
C SER A 94 3.23 -12.65 -2.99
N GLU A 95 2.30 -13.51 -3.40
CA GLU A 95 2.57 -14.93 -3.67
C GLU A 95 3.09 -15.18 -5.09
N PHE A 96 3.06 -14.17 -5.94
CA PHE A 96 3.57 -14.27 -7.31
C PHE A 96 4.65 -13.22 -7.54
N GLN A 97 5.54 -13.51 -8.48
CA GLN A 97 6.59 -12.57 -8.84
C GLN A 97 5.99 -11.36 -9.57
N ILE A 98 6.27 -10.18 -9.05
CA ILE A 98 5.82 -8.93 -9.67
C ILE A 98 6.88 -8.48 -10.67
N THR A 99 6.44 -8.13 -11.87
CA THR A 99 7.30 -7.65 -12.95
C THR A 99 7.04 -6.18 -13.25
N GLU A 100 8.00 -5.51 -13.87
CA GLU A 100 7.81 -4.12 -14.29
C GLU A 100 6.71 -4.01 -15.36
N GLU A 101 6.55 -5.02 -16.20
CA GLU A 101 5.46 -5.08 -17.16
C GLU A 101 4.09 -5.10 -16.48
N PHE A 102 3.92 -5.94 -15.46
CA PHE A 102 2.68 -6.00 -14.68
C PHE A 102 2.37 -4.65 -14.04
N LEU A 103 3.38 -4.02 -13.45
CA LEU A 103 3.23 -2.71 -12.82
C LEU A 103 2.87 -1.63 -13.84
N GLY A 104 3.52 -1.62 -15.00
CA GLY A 104 3.24 -0.67 -16.07
C GLY A 104 1.84 -0.78 -16.63
N ASN A 105 1.26 -1.99 -16.62
CA ASN A 105 -0.11 -2.21 -17.08
C ASN A 105 -1.17 -1.72 -16.09
N ASN A 106 -0.78 -1.45 -14.83
CA ASN A 106 -1.72 -1.14 -13.76
C ASN A 106 -1.43 0.20 -13.05
N CYS A 107 -0.50 0.97 -13.54
CA CYS A 107 -0.09 2.22 -12.92
C CYS A 107 0.31 3.23 -14.01
N ASP A 108 -0.07 4.50 -13.83
CA ASP A 108 0.23 5.58 -14.78
C ASP A 108 1.64 6.15 -14.61
N TYR A 109 2.46 5.55 -13.78
CA TYR A 109 3.84 5.97 -13.55
C TYR A 109 4.81 4.94 -14.10
N GLU A 110 6.04 5.37 -14.39
CA GLU A 110 7.13 4.46 -14.66
C GLU A 110 7.49 3.76 -13.35
N CYS A 111 7.40 2.44 -13.33
CA CYS A 111 7.66 1.64 -12.14
C CYS A 111 9.00 0.93 -12.25
N THR A 112 9.89 1.20 -11.31
CA THR A 112 11.20 0.55 -11.23
C THR A 112 11.26 -0.32 -9.99
N ILE A 113 11.60 -1.60 -10.16
CA ILE A 113 11.80 -2.50 -9.04
C ILE A 113 13.22 -2.31 -8.52
N ASP A 114 13.35 -1.67 -7.35
CA ASP A 114 14.65 -1.38 -6.75
C ASP A 114 15.24 -2.57 -6.01
N LYS A 115 14.37 -3.32 -5.34
CA LYS A 115 14.76 -4.49 -4.57
C LYS A 115 13.71 -5.58 -4.71
N GLU A 116 14.18 -6.81 -4.80
CA GLU A 116 13.33 -7.97 -4.88
C GLU A 116 13.91 -9.09 -4.04
N LYS A 117 13.06 -9.79 -3.30
CA LYS A 117 13.46 -10.89 -2.45
C LYS A 117 12.34 -11.93 -2.43
N LYS A 118 12.72 -13.19 -2.33
CA LYS A 118 11.79 -14.30 -2.13
C LYS A 118 12.14 -15.03 -0.84
N SER A 119 11.13 -15.30 -0.01
CA SER A 119 11.27 -16.10 1.19
C SER A 119 10.10 -17.09 1.26
N GLY A 120 10.40 -18.39 1.15
CA GLY A 120 9.36 -19.40 1.02
C GLY A 120 8.53 -19.17 -0.23
N ASN A 121 7.22 -19.02 -0.06
CA ASN A 121 6.28 -18.75 -1.13
C ASN A 121 5.91 -17.26 -1.27
N VAL A 122 6.62 -16.39 -0.56
CA VAL A 122 6.32 -14.95 -0.55
C VAL A 122 7.40 -14.18 -1.28
N TYR A 123 6.97 -13.33 -2.21
CA TYR A 123 7.82 -12.37 -2.91
C TYR A 123 7.65 -11.01 -2.28
N PHE A 124 8.77 -10.33 -2.06
CA PHE A 124 8.82 -8.96 -1.53
C PHE A 124 9.44 -8.08 -2.60
N CYS A 125 8.83 -6.97 -2.94
CA CYS A 125 9.47 -6.01 -3.82
C CYS A 125 9.27 -4.58 -3.36
N LEU A 126 10.31 -3.77 -3.55
CA LEU A 126 10.28 -2.34 -3.34
C LEU A 126 10.33 -1.66 -4.69
N ILE A 127 9.35 -0.80 -4.93
CA ILE A 127 9.14 -0.13 -6.21
C ILE A 127 9.27 1.37 -6.02
N THR A 128 9.98 2.04 -6.91
CA THR A 128 10.01 3.50 -6.99
C THR A 128 9.25 3.94 -8.23
N LEU A 129 8.37 4.92 -8.07
CA LEU A 129 7.62 5.50 -9.16
C LEU A 129 8.37 6.70 -9.75
N GLY A 130 8.32 6.84 -11.05
CA GLY A 130 8.93 7.95 -11.78
C GLY A 130 7.94 8.55 -12.77
N LEU A 131 8.31 9.67 -13.39
CA LEU A 131 7.54 10.27 -14.46
C LEU A 131 7.69 9.43 -15.74
N ILE A 132 6.61 9.28 -16.45
CA ILE A 132 6.61 8.64 -17.76
C ILE A 132 7.07 9.66 -18.82
#